data_ecfca5bd8e8b8236a8b04681cceb5bea
#
_entry.id   ecfca5bd8e8b8236a8b04681cceb5bea
#
_cell.length_a   1.000
_cell.length_b   1.000
_cell.length_c   1.000
_cell.angle_alpha   90.00
_cell.angle_beta   90.00
_cell.angle_gamma   90.00
#
_symmetry.space_group_name_H-M   'P 1'
#
loop_
_entity.id
_entity.type
_entity.pdbx_description
1 polymer ?
#
loop_
_entity_poly.entity_id
_entity_poly.type
_entity_poly.pdbx_seq_one_letter_code
_entity_poly.pdbx_strand_id
1 'polypeptide(L)'
;MRTYDQLGDTPPPFNLARNDDAFSTNGAHTVERHGPDLTMRRDPSTRTVEGRIYGDPPWPSRESRSFKWTDHTTMNREVNRYVQENWETIRSDLAANGTHKGGFDAHHRVGEGYYNKGMYGAGPPQAEYGTTSLVSVRIKLVPGSDPPQPFIVTAFPTGVL
;
A
#
# COMPACT_ATOMS: atom_id res chain seq x y z
N MET A 1 -8.88 -12.94 -27.33
CA MET A 1 -9.60 -13.05 -26.05
C MET A 1 -9.47 -11.73 -25.28
N ARG A 2 -10.57 -11.24 -24.73
CA ARG A 2 -10.57 -9.98 -23.98
C ARG A 2 -9.78 -10.15 -22.67
N THR A 3 -9.08 -9.10 -22.25
CA THR A 3 -8.36 -9.07 -20.97
C THR A 3 -9.25 -9.48 -19.79
N TYR A 4 -10.48 -8.98 -19.77
CA TYR A 4 -11.45 -9.37 -18.75
C TYR A 4 -11.63 -10.89 -18.64
N ASP A 5 -11.82 -11.55 -19.78
CA ASP A 5 -11.99 -13.01 -19.81
C ASP A 5 -10.73 -13.75 -19.40
N GLN A 6 -9.57 -13.25 -19.80
CA GLN A 6 -8.27 -13.85 -19.47
C GLN A 6 -7.96 -13.73 -17.97
N LEU A 7 -8.42 -12.68 -17.30
CA LEU A 7 -8.26 -12.52 -15.85
C LEU A 7 -9.08 -13.54 -15.08
N GLY A 8 -10.23 -13.96 -15.63
CA GLY A 8 -11.04 -15.03 -15.06
C GLY A 8 -11.85 -14.65 -13.84
N ASP A 9 -12.67 -15.59 -13.38
CA ASP A 9 -13.59 -15.38 -12.25
C ASP A 9 -12.94 -15.55 -10.90
N THR A 10 -11.76 -16.17 -10.85
CA THR A 10 -11.05 -16.45 -9.59
C THR A 10 -9.95 -15.44 -9.38
N PRO A 11 -10.01 -14.66 -8.29
CA PRO A 11 -8.94 -13.71 -7.99
C PRO A 11 -7.64 -14.43 -7.67
N PRO A 12 -6.48 -13.89 -8.13
CA PRO A 12 -5.19 -14.46 -7.75
C PRO A 12 -4.91 -14.17 -6.28
N PRO A 13 -4.25 -15.09 -5.57
CA PRO A 13 -3.75 -14.80 -4.24
C PRO A 13 -2.47 -13.96 -4.32
N PHE A 14 -2.27 -13.09 -3.32
CA PHE A 14 -1.06 -12.27 -3.22
C PHE A 14 -0.33 -12.53 -1.92
N ASN A 15 0.99 -12.56 -2.01
CA ASN A 15 1.89 -12.43 -0.87
C ASN A 15 2.68 -11.15 -1.13
N LEU A 16 2.52 -10.15 -0.28
CA LEU A 16 3.02 -8.80 -0.58
C LEU A 16 4.54 -8.73 -0.69
N ALA A 17 5.27 -9.50 0.13
CA ALA A 17 6.73 -9.56 0.04
C ALA A 17 7.19 -10.17 -1.29
N ARG A 18 6.59 -11.28 -1.70
CA ARG A 18 6.90 -11.92 -2.99
C ARG A 18 6.47 -11.06 -4.17
N ASN A 19 5.34 -10.39 -4.04
CA ASN A 19 4.85 -9.46 -5.06
C ASN A 19 5.84 -8.32 -5.26
N ASP A 20 6.34 -7.72 -4.19
CA ASP A 20 7.35 -6.65 -4.27
C ASP A 20 8.62 -7.14 -4.96
N ASP A 21 9.12 -8.31 -4.58
CA ASP A 21 10.31 -8.90 -5.21
C ASP A 21 10.12 -9.16 -6.70
N ALA A 22 8.98 -9.73 -7.07
CA ALA A 22 8.70 -10.09 -8.46
C ALA A 22 8.46 -8.85 -9.35
N PHE A 23 7.91 -7.77 -8.80
CA PHE A 23 7.46 -6.61 -9.57
C PHE A 23 8.12 -5.29 -9.14
N SER A 24 9.27 -5.34 -8.47
CA SER A 24 10.00 -4.14 -8.04
C SER A 24 10.36 -3.25 -9.23
N THR A 25 10.72 -3.82 -10.38
CA THR A 25 11.01 -3.07 -11.60
C THR A 25 9.77 -2.40 -12.19
N ASN A 26 8.58 -2.85 -11.80
CA ASN A 26 7.29 -2.25 -12.18
C ASN A 26 6.77 -1.27 -11.14
N GLY A 27 7.55 -0.98 -10.10
CA GLY A 27 7.22 -0.01 -9.07
C GLY A 27 6.53 -0.57 -7.82
N ALA A 28 6.43 -1.89 -7.67
CA ALA A 28 5.88 -2.49 -6.45
C ALA A 28 6.74 -2.14 -5.23
N HIS A 29 6.12 -1.62 -4.16
CA HIS A 29 6.86 -1.11 -3.01
C HIS A 29 6.13 -1.19 -1.67
N THR A 30 5.15 -2.09 -1.52
CA THR A 30 4.37 -2.18 -0.27
C THR A 30 5.25 -2.39 0.95
N VAL A 31 6.07 -3.45 0.94
CA VAL A 31 6.90 -3.82 2.10
C VAL A 31 8.03 -2.83 2.31
N GLU A 32 8.62 -2.32 1.23
CA GLU A 32 9.70 -1.35 1.31
C GLU A 32 9.30 -0.08 2.05
N ARG A 33 8.10 0.44 1.80
CA ARG A 33 7.64 1.73 2.34
C ARG A 33 6.65 1.61 3.48
N HIS A 34 5.97 0.48 3.61
CA HIS A 34 4.85 0.30 4.54
C HIS A 34 4.86 -1.03 5.27
N GLY A 35 5.93 -1.82 5.11
CA GLY A 35 6.01 -3.16 5.69
C GLY A 35 6.18 -3.14 7.20
N PRO A 36 5.76 -4.24 7.87
CA PRO A 36 5.78 -4.32 9.34
C PRO A 36 7.16 -4.21 9.97
N ASP A 37 8.21 -4.52 9.20
CA ASP A 37 9.58 -4.54 9.72
C ASP A 37 10.26 -3.15 9.73
N LEU A 38 9.58 -2.12 9.20
CA LEU A 38 10.09 -0.75 9.27
C LEU A 38 10.17 -0.29 10.72
N THR A 39 11.29 0.35 11.06
CA THR A 39 11.47 0.98 12.37
C THR A 39 10.50 2.15 12.52
N MET A 40 9.83 2.24 13.66
CA MET A 40 8.85 3.29 13.91
C MET A 40 9.48 4.63 14.19
N ARG A 41 10.36 4.70 15.19
CA ARG A 41 10.91 5.96 15.68
C ARG A 41 12.00 6.51 14.77
N ARG A 42 12.01 7.83 14.67
CA ARG A 42 12.99 8.58 13.90
C ARG A 42 14.42 8.23 14.32
N ASP A 43 15.21 7.84 13.34
CA ASP A 43 16.62 7.52 13.48
C ASP A 43 17.33 8.06 12.24
N PRO A 44 18.13 9.14 12.37
CA PRO A 44 18.81 9.75 11.23
C PRO A 44 19.63 8.73 10.44
N SER A 45 19.58 8.82 9.13
CA SER A 45 20.24 7.93 8.17
C SER A 45 19.57 6.56 8.00
N THR A 46 18.48 6.30 8.69
CA THR A 46 17.70 5.05 8.55
C THR A 46 16.29 5.38 8.09
N ARG A 47 15.74 4.55 7.20
CA ARG A 47 14.34 4.70 6.80
C ARG A 47 13.44 4.33 7.98
N THR A 48 12.67 5.29 8.50
CA THR A 48 11.75 5.08 9.61
C THR A 48 10.37 5.64 9.28
N VAL A 49 9.34 5.10 9.95
CA VAL A 49 7.97 5.57 9.75
C VAL A 49 7.84 7.04 10.17
N GLU A 50 8.37 7.39 11.34
CA GLU A 50 8.38 8.77 11.83
C GLU A 50 9.22 9.70 10.94
N GLY A 51 10.37 9.22 10.48
CA GLY A 51 11.29 10.01 9.67
C GLY A 51 10.67 10.53 8.37
N ARG A 52 9.67 9.83 7.83
CA ARG A 52 8.97 10.27 6.63
C ARG A 52 8.22 11.58 6.82
N ILE A 53 7.73 11.85 8.01
CA ILE A 53 7.06 13.13 8.33
C ILE A 53 8.04 14.30 8.19
N TYR A 54 9.32 14.06 8.51
CA TYR A 54 10.38 15.10 8.49
C TYR A 54 11.15 15.13 7.18
N GLY A 55 10.94 14.16 6.30
CA GLY A 55 11.70 14.02 5.06
C GLY A 55 13.13 13.54 5.28
N ASP A 56 13.37 12.76 6.33
CA ASP A 56 14.70 12.21 6.61
C ASP A 56 15.16 11.27 5.49
N PRO A 57 16.43 11.32 5.05
CA PRO A 57 16.94 10.33 4.12
C PRO A 57 16.79 8.90 4.67
N PRO A 58 16.46 7.90 3.84
CA PRO A 58 16.36 7.96 2.38
C PRO A 58 14.96 8.31 1.83
N TRP A 59 14.08 8.87 2.62
CA TRP A 59 12.78 9.32 2.10
C TRP A 59 12.96 10.48 1.12
N PRO A 60 12.28 10.47 -0.04
CA PRO A 60 12.47 11.51 -1.06
C PRO A 60 11.81 12.85 -0.71
N SER A 61 10.81 12.85 0.18
CA SER A 61 10.05 14.04 0.54
C SER A 61 9.37 13.88 1.89
N ARG A 62 8.88 15.01 2.43
CA ARG A 62 8.02 15.02 3.61
C ARG A 62 6.63 14.55 3.24
N GLU A 63 5.98 13.84 4.17
CA GLU A 63 4.59 13.43 4.04
C GLU A 63 3.79 13.87 5.26
N SER A 64 2.51 14.14 5.10
CA SER A 64 1.64 14.51 6.21
C SER A 64 1.19 13.30 7.03
N ARG A 65 1.33 12.10 6.48
CA ARG A 65 0.98 10.84 7.13
C ARG A 65 1.99 9.78 6.74
N SER A 66 2.31 8.91 7.70
CA SER A 66 3.24 7.82 7.46
C SER A 66 2.83 6.64 8.35
N PHE A 67 2.41 5.54 7.73
CA PHE A 67 1.93 4.35 8.42
C PHE A 67 2.61 3.10 7.89
N LYS A 68 2.72 2.10 8.76
CA LYS A 68 3.12 0.75 8.38
C LYS A 68 2.08 -0.26 8.83
N TRP A 69 2.08 -1.44 8.21
CA TRP A 69 1.30 -2.58 8.67
C TRP A 69 1.79 -3.07 10.03
N THR A 70 0.89 -3.56 10.86
CA THR A 70 1.25 -4.08 12.19
C THR A 70 2.02 -5.40 12.11
N ASP A 71 1.65 -6.28 11.16
CA ASP A 71 2.34 -7.55 10.93
C ASP A 71 2.04 -8.08 9.52
N HIS A 72 2.87 -9.04 9.07
CA HIS A 72 2.76 -9.62 7.73
C HIS A 72 1.47 -10.43 7.54
N THR A 73 1.02 -11.14 8.55
CA THR A 73 -0.20 -11.95 8.48
C THR A 73 -1.41 -11.07 8.25
N THR A 74 -1.54 -9.98 9.01
CA THR A 74 -2.64 -9.01 8.86
C THR A 74 -2.61 -8.38 7.47
N MET A 75 -1.44 -7.94 7.03
CA MET A 75 -1.25 -7.34 5.71
C MET A 75 -1.76 -8.25 4.60
N ASN A 76 -1.26 -9.47 4.55
CA ASN A 76 -1.64 -10.42 3.48
C ASN A 76 -3.10 -10.82 3.57
N ARG A 77 -3.62 -11.05 4.76
CA ARG A 77 -5.02 -11.44 4.98
C ARG A 77 -5.98 -10.35 4.52
N GLU A 78 -5.75 -9.11 4.94
CA GLU A 78 -6.66 -8.02 4.63
C GLU A 78 -6.63 -7.63 3.15
N VAL A 79 -5.45 -7.61 2.53
CA VAL A 79 -5.34 -7.32 1.10
C VAL A 79 -6.02 -8.41 0.28
N ASN A 80 -5.79 -9.68 0.59
CA ASN A 80 -6.42 -10.78 -0.13
C ASN A 80 -7.94 -10.80 0.06
N ARG A 81 -8.43 -10.49 1.26
CA ARG A 81 -9.87 -10.34 1.50
C ARG A 81 -10.47 -9.27 0.61
N TYR A 82 -9.84 -8.10 0.54
CA TYR A 82 -10.29 -7.02 -0.33
C TYR A 82 -10.34 -7.45 -1.79
N VAL A 83 -9.30 -8.10 -2.27
CA VAL A 83 -9.23 -8.59 -3.66
C VAL A 83 -10.34 -9.60 -3.94
N GLN A 84 -10.57 -10.54 -3.03
CA GLN A 84 -11.61 -11.56 -3.18
C GLN A 84 -13.01 -10.95 -3.18
N GLU A 85 -13.28 -10.04 -2.26
CA GLU A 85 -14.62 -9.43 -2.12
C GLU A 85 -14.93 -8.44 -3.24
N ASN A 86 -13.92 -7.89 -3.90
CA ASN A 86 -14.07 -6.84 -4.92
C ASN A 86 -13.51 -7.27 -6.29
N TRP A 87 -13.31 -8.56 -6.50
CA TRP A 87 -12.64 -9.03 -7.72
C TRP A 87 -13.34 -8.59 -9.00
N GLU A 88 -14.66 -8.61 -9.05
CA GLU A 88 -15.38 -8.19 -10.26
C GLU A 88 -15.10 -6.75 -10.62
N THR A 89 -15.10 -5.85 -9.64
CA THR A 89 -14.76 -4.43 -9.83
C THR A 89 -13.31 -4.28 -10.24
N ILE A 90 -12.40 -4.97 -9.55
CA ILE A 90 -10.96 -4.93 -9.84
C ILE A 90 -10.70 -5.45 -11.27
N ARG A 91 -11.27 -6.58 -11.61
CA ARG A 91 -11.16 -7.21 -12.92
C ARG A 91 -11.63 -6.28 -14.03
N SER A 92 -12.78 -5.64 -13.84
CA SER A 92 -13.33 -4.68 -14.80
C SER A 92 -12.42 -3.46 -14.97
N ASP A 93 -11.89 -2.91 -13.88
CA ASP A 93 -10.99 -1.76 -13.92
C ASP A 93 -9.68 -2.12 -14.64
N LEU A 94 -9.11 -3.28 -14.33
CA LEU A 94 -7.88 -3.74 -14.98
C LEU A 94 -8.08 -3.96 -16.47
N ALA A 95 -9.23 -4.53 -16.86
CA ALA A 95 -9.54 -4.75 -18.26
C ALA A 95 -9.74 -3.45 -19.03
N ALA A 96 -10.39 -2.46 -18.41
CA ALA A 96 -10.70 -1.19 -19.03
C ALA A 96 -9.52 -0.22 -19.06
N ASN A 97 -8.75 -0.15 -17.97
CA ASN A 97 -7.77 0.92 -17.73
C ASN A 97 -6.36 0.41 -17.43
N GLY A 98 -6.19 -0.89 -17.20
CA GLY A 98 -4.91 -1.46 -16.77
C GLY A 98 -4.54 -1.16 -15.32
N THR A 99 -5.43 -0.50 -14.58
CA THR A 99 -5.18 -0.08 -13.19
C THR A 99 -6.47 -0.06 -12.38
N HIS A 100 -6.32 -0.37 -11.09
CA HIS A 100 -7.38 -0.27 -10.09
C HIS A 100 -6.86 0.50 -8.88
N LYS A 101 -7.64 1.46 -8.42
CA LYS A 101 -7.42 2.17 -7.15
C LYS A 101 -8.64 1.98 -6.28
N GLY A 102 -8.41 1.64 -5.02
CA GLY A 102 -9.49 1.51 -4.07
C GLY A 102 -8.99 1.62 -2.64
N GLY A 103 -9.89 1.43 -1.72
CA GLY A 103 -9.58 1.45 -0.31
C GLY A 103 -10.70 0.81 0.48
N PHE A 104 -10.42 0.50 1.74
CA PHE A 104 -11.41 -0.12 2.61
C PHE A 104 -11.10 0.17 4.08
N ASP A 105 -12.12 0.01 4.91
CA ASP A 105 -11.98 0.01 6.36
C ASP A 105 -11.99 -1.45 6.82
N ALA A 106 -10.90 -1.87 7.45
CA ALA A 106 -10.79 -3.24 7.98
C ALA A 106 -11.62 -3.43 9.26
N HIS A 107 -12.13 -2.34 9.86
CA HIS A 107 -12.90 -2.32 11.10
C HIS A 107 -12.14 -2.82 12.32
N HIS A 108 -10.83 -2.92 12.23
CA HIS A 108 -9.91 -3.18 13.34
C HIS A 108 -8.55 -2.57 12.99
N ARG A 109 -7.70 -2.43 14.00
CA ARG A 109 -6.37 -1.86 13.79
C ARG A 109 -5.53 -2.75 12.86
N VAL A 110 -5.04 -2.18 11.78
CA VAL A 110 -4.17 -2.86 10.81
C VAL A 110 -2.83 -2.18 10.64
N GLY A 111 -2.71 -0.93 11.07
CA GLY A 111 -1.50 -0.15 10.91
C GLY A 111 -1.28 0.82 12.06
N GLU A 112 -0.03 1.28 12.16
CA GLU A 112 0.39 2.30 13.11
C GLU A 112 1.40 3.22 12.45
N GLY A 113 1.48 4.44 12.93
CA GLY A 113 2.38 5.42 12.36
C GLY A 113 2.24 6.78 12.96
N TYR A 114 2.39 7.80 12.12
CA TYR A 114 2.43 9.19 12.55
C TYR A 114 1.65 10.10 11.63
N TYR A 115 1.07 11.16 12.22
CA TYR A 115 0.52 12.31 11.51
C TYR A 115 1.43 13.50 11.73
N ASN A 116 1.51 14.38 10.73
CA ASN A 116 2.11 15.68 10.95
C ASN A 116 1.06 16.59 11.61
N LYS A 117 1.25 16.88 12.90
CA LYS A 117 0.35 17.75 13.66
C LYS A 117 0.30 19.16 13.10
N GLY A 118 1.38 19.60 12.45
CA GLY A 118 1.48 20.91 11.82
C GLY A 118 1.02 20.98 10.37
N MET A 119 0.33 19.94 9.84
CA MET A 119 0.04 19.86 8.41
C MET A 119 -0.87 20.98 7.87
N TYR A 120 -1.62 21.64 8.72
CA TYR A 120 -2.46 22.78 8.35
C TYR A 120 -1.88 24.12 8.79
N GLY A 121 -0.70 24.13 9.41
CA GLY A 121 -0.07 25.33 9.93
C GLY A 121 1.24 25.66 9.23
N ALA A 122 1.74 26.86 9.48
CA ALA A 122 3.04 27.31 8.95
C ALA A 122 4.22 26.86 9.81
N GLY A 123 3.99 25.98 10.79
CA GLY A 123 5.02 25.50 11.71
C GLY A 123 5.87 24.37 11.14
N PRO A 124 6.98 24.05 11.82
CA PRO A 124 7.80 22.91 11.43
C PRO A 124 7.05 21.60 11.58
N PRO A 125 7.45 20.53 10.85
CA PRO A 125 6.82 19.22 11.02
C PRO A 125 6.88 18.73 12.45
N GLN A 126 5.79 18.10 12.90
CA GLN A 126 5.68 17.54 14.25
C GLN A 126 4.90 16.24 14.17
N ALA A 127 5.59 15.11 14.30
CA ALA A 127 4.99 13.80 14.21
C ALA A 127 4.19 13.46 15.48
N GLU A 128 2.97 12.99 15.29
CA GLU A 128 2.11 12.51 16.36
C GLU A 128 1.70 11.06 16.07
N TYR A 129 1.91 10.16 17.03
CA TYR A 129 1.60 8.74 16.88
C TYR A 129 0.11 8.49 16.77
N GLY A 130 -0.26 7.51 15.93
CA GLY A 130 -1.64 7.06 15.80
C GLY A 130 -1.73 5.67 15.20
N THR A 131 -2.94 5.13 15.21
CA THR A 131 -3.28 3.83 14.61
C THR A 131 -4.39 4.01 13.60
N THR A 132 -4.57 3.01 12.73
CA THR A 132 -5.61 3.09 11.70
C THR A 132 -6.18 1.72 11.36
N SER A 133 -7.43 1.73 10.90
CA SER A 133 -8.11 0.60 10.28
C SER A 133 -8.29 0.76 8.78
N LEU A 134 -7.87 1.90 8.22
CA LEU A 134 -8.08 2.24 6.81
C LEU A 134 -6.91 1.79 5.96
N VAL A 135 -7.22 1.25 4.77
CA VAL A 135 -6.22 0.74 3.83
C VAL A 135 -6.47 1.31 2.45
N SER A 136 -5.40 1.75 1.79
CA SER A 136 -5.43 2.13 0.38
C SER A 136 -4.76 1.04 -0.45
N VAL A 137 -5.34 0.70 -1.61
CA VAL A 137 -4.86 -0.38 -2.48
C VAL A 137 -4.75 0.12 -3.91
N ARG A 138 -3.66 -0.21 -4.56
CA ARG A 138 -3.44 0.06 -5.98
C ARG A 138 -2.91 -1.18 -6.66
N ILE A 139 -3.61 -1.61 -7.73
CA ILE A 139 -3.29 -2.80 -8.51
C ILE A 139 -3.11 -2.39 -9.96
N LYS A 140 -2.16 -3.01 -10.66
CA LYS A 140 -1.93 -2.78 -12.08
C LYS A 140 -1.72 -4.08 -12.82
N LEU A 141 -1.88 -4.04 -14.14
CA LEU A 141 -1.38 -5.10 -15.02
C LEU A 141 0.06 -4.77 -15.43
N VAL A 142 0.89 -5.79 -15.51
CA VAL A 142 2.23 -5.65 -16.10
C VAL A 142 2.04 -5.25 -17.58
N PRO A 143 2.63 -4.13 -18.04
CA PRO A 143 2.46 -3.69 -19.43
C PRO A 143 2.89 -4.76 -20.42
N GLY A 144 2.00 -5.05 -21.38
CA GLY A 144 2.28 -6.02 -22.43
C GLY A 144 2.28 -7.48 -22.00
N SER A 145 1.88 -7.80 -20.78
CA SER A 145 1.82 -9.19 -20.32
C SER A 145 0.72 -9.97 -21.05
N ASP A 146 1.04 -11.22 -21.42
CA ASP A 146 0.10 -12.14 -22.06
C ASP A 146 0.40 -13.57 -21.54
N PRO A 147 -0.49 -14.19 -20.76
CA PRO A 147 -1.77 -13.64 -20.29
C PRO A 147 -1.57 -12.43 -19.36
N PRO A 148 -2.60 -11.59 -19.20
CA PRO A 148 -2.47 -10.40 -18.37
C PRO A 148 -2.13 -10.75 -16.93
N GLN A 149 -1.09 -10.10 -16.39
CA GLN A 149 -0.56 -10.38 -15.05
C GLN A 149 -0.83 -9.21 -14.12
N PRO A 150 -1.78 -9.36 -13.16
CA PRO A 150 -1.98 -8.34 -12.14
C PRO A 150 -0.90 -8.40 -11.06
N PHE A 151 -0.57 -7.23 -10.52
CA PHE A 151 0.32 -7.12 -9.36
C PHE A 151 -0.12 -5.96 -8.47
N ILE A 152 0.25 -6.04 -7.19
CA ILE A 152 -0.01 -4.97 -6.23
C ILE A 152 1.13 -3.94 -6.35
N VAL A 153 0.81 -2.73 -6.75
CA VAL A 153 1.79 -1.63 -6.76
C VAL A 153 2.09 -1.24 -5.32
N THR A 154 1.05 -1.01 -4.55
CA THR A 154 1.16 -0.72 -3.14
C THR A 154 -0.18 -0.98 -2.45
N ALA A 155 -0.11 -1.43 -1.21
CA ALA A 155 -1.27 -1.54 -0.32
C ALA A 155 -0.80 -1.11 1.06
N PHE A 156 -1.37 -0.04 1.59
CA PHE A 156 -0.84 0.55 2.81
C PHE A 156 -1.93 1.08 3.74
N PRO A 157 -1.68 0.96 5.06
CA PRO A 157 -2.52 1.63 6.04
C PRO A 157 -2.44 3.15 5.86
N THR A 158 -3.56 3.82 5.96
CA THR A 158 -3.63 5.27 5.75
C THR A 158 -4.54 5.92 6.79
N GLY A 159 -4.31 7.20 7.06
CA GLY A 159 -5.15 7.95 7.98
C GLY A 159 -6.45 8.44 7.37
N VAL A 160 -6.57 8.39 6.05
CA VAL A 160 -7.76 8.87 5.32
C VAL A 160 -7.86 8.18 3.97
N LEU A 161 -9.08 7.94 3.52
CA LEU A 161 -9.35 7.41 2.19
C LEU A 161 -9.76 8.50 1.22
#